data_96c6de9617e9da01a642d4f504462aa0
#
_entry.id   96c6de9617e9da01a642d4f504462aa0
#
_cell.length_a   1.000
_cell.length_b   1.000
_cell.length_c   1.000
_cell.angle_alpha   90.00
_cell.angle_beta   90.00
_cell.angle_gamma   90.00
#
_symmetry.space_group_name_H-M   'P 1'
#
loop_
_entity.id
_entity.type
_entity.pdbx_description
1 polymer ?
#
loop_
_entity_poly.entity_id
_entity_poly.type
_entity_poly.pdbx_seq_one_letter_code
_entity_poly.pdbx_strand_id
1 'polypeptide(L)'
;MLKLKRLACAALAAVMLTSAVSLSGCSTPEIAMTVDGTEYSTGVYLAYLYNTYFSLFYQGKDPWAQKLPYGDDKTEMSVSDYIKLTTQDTIIRQKALENKLKEAKLNFLEKDVEQVNSTIKNMKQDALLRYGISKESYEKMLMAFSCNERALFYGTYDNNGSKAMSEDEIRKYFNDNYLSYKIIEIPLTDDDGKDLSEAEIKKVKERLQKYLNQYTTGKDFDKVIETYNADEKASSETSTSSSGSTTTTTTTTTTTTTTTTTTTTATTGTGNSSSASSDAEDEEEEENKDPNRKDIDAKLYGDEDFTNALKTVKIDEAKIIEYKKGGSTNTAALVLRLDPEKGRLDGKDYFKESRENIIYGAKWEEFDKEIKEYAATLPKEINDRAIKMCDPKNFEKE
;
A
#
# COMPACT_ATOMS: atom_id res chain seq x y z
N MET A 1 20.98 -34.01 2.36
CA MET A 1 20.50 -33.09 1.32
C MET A 1 20.27 -31.66 1.81
N LEU A 2 20.05 -31.40 3.10
CA LEU A 2 19.84 -30.03 3.63
C LEU A 2 21.09 -29.12 3.61
N LYS A 3 22.30 -29.67 3.63
CA LYS A 3 23.55 -28.89 3.64
C LYS A 3 23.95 -28.28 2.28
N LEU A 4 23.47 -28.87 1.17
CA LEU A 4 23.75 -28.35 -0.18
C LEU A 4 22.86 -27.15 -0.55
N LYS A 5 21.62 -27.10 -0.04
CA LYS A 5 20.71 -25.96 -0.28
C LYS A 5 21.17 -24.67 0.38
N ARG A 6 21.79 -24.76 1.57
CA ARG A 6 22.34 -23.58 2.28
C ARG A 6 23.57 -22.97 1.61
N LEU A 7 24.34 -23.75 0.84
CA LEU A 7 25.48 -23.24 0.09
C LEU A 7 25.06 -22.48 -1.18
N ALA A 8 23.94 -22.83 -1.79
CA ALA A 8 23.44 -22.15 -2.99
C ALA A 8 22.97 -20.71 -2.70
N CYS A 9 22.33 -20.47 -1.55
CA CYS A 9 21.89 -19.11 -1.16
C CYS A 9 23.07 -18.20 -0.78
N ALA A 10 24.14 -18.75 -0.17
CA ALA A 10 25.33 -17.98 0.18
C ALA A 10 26.17 -17.60 -1.06
N ALA A 11 26.09 -18.40 -2.14
CA ALA A 11 26.80 -18.11 -3.39
C ALA A 11 26.14 -16.99 -4.21
N LEU A 12 24.81 -16.82 -4.12
CA LEU A 12 24.10 -15.74 -4.82
C LEU A 12 24.42 -14.36 -4.23
N ALA A 13 24.63 -14.25 -2.92
CA ALA A 13 25.00 -12.99 -2.28
C ALA A 13 26.43 -12.50 -2.66
N ALA A 14 27.30 -13.41 -3.09
CA ALA A 14 28.67 -13.10 -3.47
C ALA A 14 28.87 -12.73 -4.96
N VAL A 15 27.89 -13.03 -5.84
CA VAL A 15 27.99 -12.81 -7.29
C VAL A 15 27.63 -11.37 -7.70
N MET A 16 27.10 -10.55 -6.80
CA MET A 16 26.72 -9.16 -7.11
C MET A 16 27.89 -8.19 -7.26
N LEU A 17 29.12 -8.63 -7.15
CA LEU A 17 30.29 -7.73 -7.06
C LEU A 17 31.14 -7.59 -8.32
N THR A 18 30.94 -8.36 -9.39
CA THR A 18 31.78 -8.20 -10.60
C THR A 18 31.08 -8.63 -11.87
N SER A 19 30.52 -7.69 -12.64
CA SER A 19 30.56 -7.79 -14.11
C SER A 19 30.28 -6.42 -14.74
N ALA A 20 31.37 -5.70 -14.99
CA ALA A 20 31.39 -4.65 -15.99
C ALA A 20 31.32 -5.33 -17.37
N VAL A 21 30.18 -5.21 -18.07
CA VAL A 21 30.09 -5.53 -19.50
C VAL A 21 29.84 -4.22 -20.24
N SER A 22 30.91 -3.76 -20.89
CA SER A 22 30.90 -2.60 -21.79
C SER A 22 30.03 -2.89 -23.00
N LEU A 23 28.87 -2.24 -23.10
CA LEU A 23 28.19 -2.06 -24.38
C LEU A 23 28.49 -0.64 -24.87
N SER A 24 29.44 -0.54 -25.77
CA SER A 24 29.83 0.67 -26.47
C SER A 24 28.70 1.11 -27.42
N GLY A 25 28.01 2.16 -27.05
CA GLY A 25 27.06 2.85 -27.94
C GLY A 25 26.49 4.08 -27.24
N CYS A 26 27.03 5.27 -27.59
CA CYS A 26 26.65 6.61 -27.14
C CYS A 26 26.99 6.98 -25.68
N SER A 27 27.98 7.85 -25.56
CA SER A 27 28.43 8.80 -24.51
C SER A 27 27.70 8.93 -23.14
N THR A 28 26.83 8.01 -22.76
CA THR A 28 26.22 7.97 -21.44
C THR A 28 27.23 7.45 -20.43
N PRO A 29 27.49 8.15 -19.33
CA PRO A 29 28.37 7.66 -18.27
C PRO A 29 27.91 6.29 -17.77
N GLU A 30 28.84 5.37 -17.59
CA GLU A 30 28.54 4.00 -17.16
C GLU A 30 27.96 3.96 -15.74
N ILE A 31 28.49 4.82 -14.85
CA ILE A 31 28.08 4.91 -13.45
C ILE A 31 27.24 6.16 -13.23
N ALA A 32 26.06 5.97 -12.66
CA ALA A 32 25.15 7.05 -12.30
C ALA A 32 25.41 7.61 -10.90
N MET A 33 25.71 6.74 -9.95
CA MET A 33 26.06 7.13 -8.59
C MET A 33 26.83 6.04 -7.85
N THR A 34 27.56 6.43 -6.81
CA THR A 34 28.21 5.52 -5.87
C THR A 34 27.66 5.78 -4.48
N VAL A 35 27.31 4.74 -3.74
CA VAL A 35 26.84 4.84 -2.35
C VAL A 35 27.64 3.84 -1.51
N ASP A 36 28.32 4.33 -0.50
CA ASP A 36 29.14 3.52 0.41
C ASP A 36 30.08 2.57 -0.36
N GLY A 37 30.78 3.11 -1.37
CA GLY A 37 31.71 2.38 -2.23
C GLY A 37 31.06 1.41 -3.24
N THR A 38 29.74 1.29 -3.27
CA THR A 38 29.02 0.46 -4.26
C THR A 38 28.60 1.32 -5.44
N GLU A 39 29.03 0.92 -6.64
CA GLU A 39 28.70 1.59 -7.89
C GLU A 39 27.37 1.11 -8.44
N TYR A 40 26.49 2.07 -8.79
CA TYR A 40 25.23 1.85 -9.46
C TYR A 40 25.34 2.32 -10.91
N SER A 41 25.26 1.36 -11.84
CA SER A 41 25.30 1.68 -13.27
C SER A 41 24.09 2.52 -13.68
N THR A 42 24.23 3.26 -14.77
CA THR A 42 23.12 4.04 -15.34
C THR A 42 21.89 3.16 -15.66
N GLY A 43 22.09 1.90 -16.08
CA GLY A 43 20.98 0.96 -16.31
C GLY A 43 20.23 0.60 -15.03
N VAL A 44 20.95 0.38 -13.91
CA VAL A 44 20.32 0.13 -12.60
C VAL A 44 19.62 1.37 -12.09
N TYR A 45 20.23 2.56 -12.22
CA TYR A 45 19.58 3.82 -11.87
C TYR A 45 18.27 4.04 -12.67
N LEU A 46 18.31 3.76 -13.98
CA LEU A 46 17.11 3.85 -14.84
C LEU A 46 16.02 2.86 -14.41
N ALA A 47 16.38 1.67 -13.91
CA ALA A 47 15.39 0.73 -13.39
C ALA A 47 14.68 1.28 -12.15
N TYR A 48 15.40 1.89 -11.21
CA TYR A 48 14.82 2.58 -10.06
C TYR A 48 13.99 3.80 -10.47
N LEU A 49 14.50 4.60 -11.43
CA LEU A 49 13.80 5.77 -11.97
C LEU A 49 12.47 5.38 -12.61
N TYR A 50 12.46 4.29 -13.37
CA TYR A 50 11.27 3.72 -13.98
C TYR A 50 10.24 3.31 -12.91
N ASN A 51 10.67 2.61 -11.89
CA ASN A 51 9.80 2.20 -10.79
C ASN A 51 9.19 3.42 -10.06
N THR A 52 9.99 4.44 -9.75
CA THR A 52 9.53 5.69 -9.12
C THR A 52 8.54 6.43 -10.01
N TYR A 53 8.82 6.52 -11.33
CA TYR A 53 7.93 7.14 -12.29
C TYR A 53 6.56 6.46 -12.30
N PHE A 54 6.51 5.13 -12.44
CA PHE A 54 5.24 4.41 -12.47
C PHE A 54 4.45 4.50 -11.16
N SER A 55 5.10 4.54 -10.01
CA SER A 55 4.43 4.73 -8.72
C SER A 55 3.64 6.03 -8.64
N LEU A 56 4.13 7.10 -9.28
CA LEU A 56 3.44 8.39 -9.34
C LEU A 56 2.35 8.41 -10.43
N PHE A 57 2.58 7.75 -11.56
CA PHE A 57 1.67 7.79 -12.73
C PHE A 57 0.35 7.05 -12.50
N TYR A 58 0.33 6.02 -11.65
CA TYR A 58 -0.89 5.30 -11.30
C TYR A 58 -1.93 6.17 -10.59
N GLN A 59 -1.59 7.41 -10.22
CA GLN A 59 -2.51 8.34 -9.55
C GLN A 59 -3.36 9.20 -10.52
N GLY A 60 -3.30 8.95 -11.83
CA GLY A 60 -4.30 9.43 -12.81
C GLY A 60 -4.33 10.93 -13.12
N LYS A 61 -3.29 11.70 -12.80
CA LYS A 61 -3.17 13.13 -13.16
C LYS A 61 -1.99 13.33 -14.10
N ASP A 62 -2.08 14.29 -15.03
CA ASP A 62 -0.89 14.74 -15.78
C ASP A 62 0.15 15.28 -14.79
N PRO A 63 1.22 14.52 -14.52
CA PRO A 63 2.11 14.89 -13.43
C PRO A 63 3.01 16.07 -13.79
N TRP A 64 3.28 16.30 -15.07
CA TRP A 64 4.34 17.23 -15.51
C TRP A 64 4.00 18.70 -15.28
N ALA A 65 2.71 19.04 -15.22
CA ALA A 65 2.25 20.41 -14.94
C ALA A 65 2.26 20.77 -13.44
N GLN A 66 2.50 19.80 -12.57
CA GLN A 66 2.44 19.96 -11.13
C GLN A 66 3.82 20.24 -10.54
N LYS A 67 3.82 20.80 -9.34
CA LYS A 67 4.97 20.83 -8.45
C LYS A 67 4.68 19.91 -7.27
N LEU A 68 5.67 19.20 -6.80
CA LEU A 68 5.56 18.28 -5.68
C LEU A 68 6.47 18.77 -4.54
N PRO A 69 5.99 18.72 -3.29
CA PRO A 69 6.81 19.01 -2.13
C PRO A 69 7.81 17.88 -1.90
N TYR A 70 9.06 18.23 -1.62
CA TYR A 70 10.13 17.27 -1.32
C TYR A 70 10.90 17.70 -0.06
N GLY A 71 11.31 16.68 0.71
CA GLY A 71 12.05 16.91 1.96
C GLY A 71 11.17 17.42 3.12
N ASP A 72 11.79 17.57 4.28
CA ASP A 72 11.11 18.01 5.51
C ASP A 72 10.64 19.48 5.43
N ASP A 73 11.33 20.29 4.66
CA ASP A 73 11.01 21.70 4.40
C ASP A 73 9.92 21.90 3.34
N LYS A 74 9.45 20.79 2.73
CA LYS A 74 8.43 20.76 1.67
C LYS A 74 8.74 21.70 0.50
N THR A 75 10.02 21.82 0.12
CA THR A 75 10.42 22.60 -1.04
C THR A 75 9.72 22.09 -2.30
N GLU A 76 8.97 22.97 -2.97
CA GLU A 76 8.27 22.63 -4.21
C GLU A 76 9.23 22.51 -5.40
N MET A 77 9.17 21.41 -6.13
CA MET A 77 9.99 21.18 -7.30
C MET A 77 9.22 20.59 -8.46
N SER A 78 9.83 20.55 -9.63
CA SER A 78 9.24 19.90 -10.81
C SER A 78 9.09 18.38 -10.54
N VAL A 79 8.08 17.76 -11.16
CA VAL A 79 7.89 16.31 -11.04
C VAL A 79 9.12 15.51 -11.52
N SER A 80 9.79 16.00 -12.58
CA SER A 80 11.03 15.37 -13.06
C SER A 80 12.14 15.39 -12.00
N ASP A 81 12.34 16.51 -11.31
CA ASP A 81 13.36 16.61 -10.26
C ASP A 81 12.96 15.80 -9.03
N TYR A 82 11.68 15.82 -8.66
CA TYR A 82 11.13 14.98 -7.59
C TYR A 82 11.40 13.49 -7.84
N ILE A 83 11.08 12.98 -9.04
CA ILE A 83 11.35 11.58 -9.40
C ILE A 83 12.83 11.25 -9.29
N LYS A 84 13.72 12.12 -9.79
CA LYS A 84 15.17 11.90 -9.75
C LYS A 84 15.71 11.88 -8.32
N LEU A 85 15.30 12.81 -7.47
CA LEU A 85 15.73 12.87 -6.07
C LEU A 85 15.18 11.69 -5.27
N THR A 86 13.89 11.36 -5.42
CA THR A 86 13.27 10.19 -4.79
C THR A 86 13.98 8.90 -5.21
N THR A 87 14.39 8.80 -6.49
CA THR A 87 15.16 7.64 -6.99
C THR A 87 16.53 7.54 -6.29
N GLN A 88 17.23 8.65 -6.11
CA GLN A 88 18.51 8.67 -5.42
C GLN A 88 18.34 8.25 -3.95
N ASP A 89 17.35 8.79 -3.25
CA ASP A 89 17.06 8.43 -1.86
C ASP A 89 16.67 6.96 -1.73
N THR A 90 15.91 6.43 -2.69
CA THR A 90 15.56 5.00 -2.72
C THR A 90 16.82 4.13 -2.84
N ILE A 91 17.75 4.47 -3.74
CA ILE A 91 19.00 3.72 -3.89
C ILE A 91 19.84 3.79 -2.62
N ILE A 92 19.94 4.96 -1.97
CA ILE A 92 20.68 5.13 -0.72
C ILE A 92 20.04 4.30 0.39
N ARG A 93 18.71 4.31 0.49
CA ARG A 93 17.93 3.49 1.43
C ARG A 93 18.19 1.99 1.19
N GLN A 94 18.14 1.54 -0.06
CA GLN A 94 18.40 0.14 -0.39
C GLN A 94 19.84 -0.28 -0.03
N LYS A 95 20.81 0.60 -0.19
CA LYS A 95 22.17 0.35 0.28
C LYS A 95 22.27 0.25 1.80
N ALA A 96 21.56 1.11 2.51
CA ALA A 96 21.49 1.05 3.97
C ALA A 96 20.88 -0.28 4.45
N LEU A 97 19.78 -0.72 3.84
CA LEU A 97 19.14 -2.02 4.13
C LEU A 97 20.08 -3.18 3.85
N GLU A 98 20.79 -3.17 2.70
CA GLU A 98 21.79 -4.20 2.35
C GLU A 98 22.91 -4.29 3.38
N ASN A 99 23.46 -3.15 3.81
CA ASN A 99 24.51 -3.12 4.82
C ASN A 99 24.03 -3.70 6.15
N LYS A 100 22.83 -3.31 6.60
CA LYS A 100 22.23 -3.83 7.83
C LYS A 100 21.91 -5.33 7.75
N LEU A 101 21.46 -5.83 6.62
CA LEU A 101 21.29 -7.26 6.38
C LEU A 101 22.61 -8.03 6.53
N LYS A 102 23.68 -7.52 5.94
CA LYS A 102 25.02 -8.11 6.04
C LYS A 102 25.54 -8.08 7.47
N GLU A 103 25.37 -6.95 8.17
CA GLU A 103 25.74 -6.80 9.58
C GLU A 103 25.01 -7.82 10.46
N ALA A 104 23.69 -7.96 10.27
CA ALA A 104 22.84 -8.89 10.99
C ALA A 104 22.98 -10.36 10.53
N LYS A 105 23.71 -10.62 9.44
CA LYS A 105 23.86 -11.95 8.81
C LYS A 105 22.52 -12.61 8.45
N LEU A 106 21.58 -11.81 8.02
CA LEU A 106 20.27 -12.26 7.59
C LEU A 106 20.27 -12.64 6.10
N ASN A 107 19.44 -13.61 5.74
CA ASN A 107 19.18 -14.01 4.37
C ASN A 107 17.82 -13.49 3.91
N PHE A 108 17.65 -13.37 2.60
CA PHE A 108 16.34 -13.08 2.02
C PHE A 108 15.33 -14.17 2.36
N LEU A 109 14.06 -13.79 2.44
CA LEU A 109 12.96 -14.73 2.60
C LEU A 109 12.79 -15.52 1.29
N GLU A 110 12.68 -16.84 1.38
CA GLU A 110 12.60 -17.73 0.20
C GLU A 110 11.42 -17.36 -0.70
N LYS A 111 10.25 -17.06 -0.11
CA LYS A 111 9.04 -16.63 -0.84
C LYS A 111 9.26 -15.37 -1.68
N ASP A 112 9.99 -14.38 -1.14
CA ASP A 112 10.22 -13.11 -1.83
C ASP A 112 11.18 -13.32 -3.02
N VAL A 113 12.22 -14.15 -2.84
CA VAL A 113 13.15 -14.53 -3.92
C VAL A 113 12.44 -15.30 -5.03
N GLU A 114 11.57 -16.25 -4.68
CA GLU A 114 10.78 -17.02 -5.66
C GLU A 114 9.84 -16.12 -6.46
N GLN A 115 9.21 -15.16 -5.81
CA GLN A 115 8.35 -14.18 -6.49
C GLN A 115 9.12 -13.31 -7.48
N VAL A 116 10.30 -12.78 -7.07
CA VAL A 116 11.18 -12.02 -7.98
C VAL A 116 11.61 -12.86 -9.16
N ASN A 117 12.06 -14.09 -8.91
CA ASN A 117 12.49 -15.01 -9.97
C ASN A 117 11.36 -15.32 -10.96
N SER A 118 10.14 -15.52 -10.46
CA SER A 118 8.95 -15.72 -11.29
C SER A 118 8.66 -14.50 -12.16
N THR A 119 8.68 -13.31 -11.58
CA THR A 119 8.46 -12.04 -12.30
C THR A 119 9.50 -11.87 -13.41
N ILE A 120 10.78 -12.07 -13.10
CA ILE A 120 11.88 -11.93 -14.07
C ILE A 120 11.80 -13.00 -15.17
N LYS A 121 11.42 -14.24 -14.83
CA LYS A 121 11.22 -15.32 -15.81
C LYS A 121 10.11 -15.00 -16.81
N ASN A 122 9.02 -14.44 -16.35
CA ASN A 122 7.85 -14.12 -17.17
C ASN A 122 8.00 -12.81 -17.96
N MET A 123 8.97 -11.96 -17.60
CA MET A 123 9.22 -10.70 -18.29
C MET A 123 9.81 -10.94 -19.70
N LYS A 124 9.25 -10.28 -20.72
CA LYS A 124 9.83 -10.29 -22.07
C LYS A 124 11.21 -9.63 -22.03
N GLN A 125 12.19 -10.26 -22.65
CA GLN A 125 13.61 -9.89 -22.55
C GLN A 125 13.89 -8.43 -22.98
N ASP A 126 13.15 -7.92 -23.94
CA ASP A 126 13.30 -6.62 -24.57
C ASP A 126 12.29 -5.56 -24.06
N ALA A 127 11.41 -5.94 -23.14
CA ALA A 127 10.31 -5.07 -22.69
C ALA A 127 10.78 -3.67 -22.20
N LEU A 128 11.94 -3.61 -21.57
CA LEU A 128 12.48 -2.38 -21.00
C LEU A 128 13.76 -1.87 -21.72
N LEU A 129 14.24 -2.58 -22.75
CA LEU A 129 15.45 -2.19 -23.48
C LEU A 129 15.31 -0.82 -24.19
N ARG A 130 14.09 -0.49 -24.64
CA ARG A 130 13.79 0.83 -25.25
C ARG A 130 14.07 2.00 -24.30
N TYR A 131 14.06 1.75 -23.00
CA TYR A 131 14.35 2.73 -21.95
C TYR A 131 15.80 2.67 -21.46
N GLY A 132 16.64 1.83 -22.06
CA GLY A 132 18.01 1.61 -21.62
C GLY A 132 18.14 0.72 -20.39
N ILE A 133 17.08 -0.01 -20.02
CA ILE A 133 17.03 -0.89 -18.86
C ILE A 133 17.21 -2.34 -19.33
N SER A 134 18.35 -2.95 -19.02
CA SER A 134 18.54 -4.38 -19.28
C SER A 134 17.77 -5.24 -18.27
N LYS A 135 17.46 -6.48 -18.64
CA LYS A 135 16.84 -7.46 -17.73
C LYS A 135 17.64 -7.63 -16.45
N GLU A 136 18.95 -7.67 -16.53
CA GLU A 136 19.86 -7.78 -15.38
C GLU A 136 19.76 -6.53 -14.47
N SER A 137 19.72 -5.32 -15.05
CA SER A 137 19.55 -4.08 -14.29
C SER A 137 18.23 -4.04 -13.54
N TYR A 138 17.17 -4.48 -14.21
CA TYR A 138 15.85 -4.56 -13.61
C TYR A 138 15.77 -5.61 -12.50
N GLU A 139 16.37 -6.80 -12.71
CA GLU A 139 16.45 -7.85 -11.71
C GLU A 139 17.19 -7.38 -10.44
N LYS A 140 18.34 -6.69 -10.60
CA LYS A 140 19.08 -6.12 -9.47
C LYS A 140 18.21 -5.15 -8.65
N MET A 141 17.52 -4.25 -9.32
CA MET A 141 16.60 -3.31 -8.66
C MET A 141 15.48 -4.06 -7.97
N LEU A 142 14.81 -4.99 -8.66
CA LEU A 142 13.63 -5.69 -8.15
C LEU A 142 14.00 -6.58 -6.95
N MET A 143 15.15 -7.27 -7.00
CA MET A 143 15.66 -8.07 -5.89
C MET A 143 15.91 -7.20 -4.64
N ALA A 144 16.62 -6.08 -4.81
CA ALA A 144 16.87 -5.18 -3.70
C ALA A 144 15.56 -4.60 -3.13
N PHE A 145 14.68 -4.12 -4.01
CA PHE A 145 13.43 -3.47 -3.62
C PHE A 145 12.45 -4.43 -2.93
N SER A 146 12.34 -5.67 -3.41
CA SER A 146 11.37 -6.64 -2.89
C SER A 146 11.88 -7.44 -1.68
N CYS A 147 13.22 -7.62 -1.55
CA CYS A 147 13.75 -8.57 -0.57
C CYS A 147 14.45 -7.90 0.63
N ASN A 148 15.18 -6.77 0.42
CA ASN A 148 16.01 -6.20 1.49
C ASN A 148 15.22 -5.80 2.73
N GLU A 149 14.17 -5.03 2.53
CA GLU A 149 13.38 -4.45 3.64
C GLU A 149 12.65 -5.53 4.43
N ARG A 150 11.96 -6.43 3.74
CA ARG A 150 11.22 -7.51 4.39
C ARG A 150 12.14 -8.45 5.15
N ALA A 151 13.27 -8.83 4.54
CA ALA A 151 14.23 -9.72 5.19
C ALA A 151 14.83 -9.09 6.45
N LEU A 152 15.21 -7.80 6.40
CA LEU A 152 15.75 -7.11 7.55
C LEU A 152 14.68 -6.89 8.62
N PHE A 153 13.50 -6.41 8.22
CA PHE A 153 12.41 -6.12 9.13
C PHE A 153 11.98 -7.36 9.91
N TYR A 154 11.56 -8.42 9.22
CA TYR A 154 11.09 -9.63 9.89
C TYR A 154 12.24 -10.41 10.56
N GLY A 155 13.44 -10.38 9.99
CA GLY A 155 14.63 -10.93 10.66
C GLY A 155 15.01 -10.19 11.95
N THR A 156 14.55 -8.96 12.14
CA THR A 156 14.79 -8.16 13.36
C THR A 156 13.66 -8.30 14.37
N TYR A 157 12.39 -8.23 13.95
CA TYR A 157 11.23 -8.07 14.83
C TYR A 157 10.34 -9.31 14.96
N ASP A 158 10.48 -10.31 14.09
CA ASP A 158 9.76 -11.57 14.21
C ASP A 158 10.59 -12.63 14.96
N ASN A 159 10.07 -13.83 15.10
CA ASN A 159 10.63 -14.94 15.87
C ASN A 159 12.17 -15.06 15.72
N ASN A 160 12.85 -15.11 16.86
CA ASN A 160 14.31 -15.17 16.97
C ASN A 160 15.09 -13.94 16.49
N GLY A 161 14.43 -12.86 16.12
CA GLY A 161 15.06 -11.59 15.79
C GLY A 161 15.67 -10.90 17.00
N SER A 162 16.64 -10.01 16.78
CA SER A 162 17.33 -9.27 17.85
C SER A 162 16.42 -8.35 18.66
N LYS A 163 15.29 -7.94 18.08
CA LYS A 163 14.25 -7.11 18.69
C LYS A 163 12.87 -7.78 18.54
N ALA A 164 12.83 -9.11 18.60
CA ALA A 164 11.58 -9.86 18.41
C ALA A 164 10.51 -9.41 19.42
N MET A 165 9.29 -9.21 18.92
CA MET A 165 8.14 -8.97 19.78
C MET A 165 7.75 -10.25 20.50
N SER A 166 7.42 -10.13 21.78
CA SER A 166 6.82 -11.25 22.54
C SER A 166 5.39 -11.52 22.06
N GLU A 167 4.90 -12.74 22.27
CA GLU A 167 3.50 -13.09 21.96
C GLU A 167 2.49 -12.20 22.70
N ASP A 168 2.81 -11.79 23.94
CA ASP A 168 1.95 -10.88 24.71
C ASP A 168 1.89 -9.47 24.09
N GLU A 169 3.01 -8.95 23.55
CA GLU A 169 3.04 -7.66 22.84
C GLU A 169 2.27 -7.73 21.53
N ILE A 170 2.43 -8.83 20.77
CA ILE A 170 1.69 -9.07 19.54
C ILE A 170 0.19 -9.13 19.81
N ARG A 171 -0.22 -9.91 20.84
CA ARG A 171 -1.62 -10.04 21.26
C ARG A 171 -2.19 -8.70 21.75
N LYS A 172 -1.41 -7.95 22.52
CA LYS A 172 -1.82 -6.63 22.99
C LYS A 172 -2.05 -5.68 21.83
N TYR A 173 -1.12 -5.61 20.86
CA TYR A 173 -1.28 -4.75 19.68
C TYR A 173 -2.54 -5.13 18.90
N PHE A 174 -2.78 -6.43 18.67
CA PHE A 174 -3.96 -6.92 17.99
C PHE A 174 -5.25 -6.44 18.68
N ASN A 175 -5.35 -6.67 19.99
CA ASN A 175 -6.53 -6.29 20.78
C ASN A 175 -6.79 -4.78 20.76
N ASP A 176 -5.73 -3.97 20.74
CA ASP A 176 -5.82 -2.50 20.78
C ASP A 176 -6.14 -1.88 19.41
N ASN A 177 -5.72 -2.53 18.29
CA ASN A 177 -5.73 -1.91 16.97
C ASN A 177 -6.57 -2.63 15.94
N TYR A 178 -6.81 -3.95 16.07
CA TYR A 178 -7.61 -4.67 15.09
C TYR A 178 -9.10 -4.50 15.38
N LEU A 179 -9.82 -4.01 14.39
CA LEU A 179 -11.25 -3.72 14.48
C LEU A 179 -11.98 -4.47 13.37
N SER A 180 -13.08 -5.13 13.75
CA SER A 180 -13.98 -5.78 12.81
C SER A 180 -15.36 -5.14 12.91
N TYR A 181 -16.02 -4.91 11.77
CA TYR A 181 -17.30 -4.22 11.76
C TYR A 181 -18.10 -4.49 10.49
N LYS A 182 -19.40 -4.19 10.56
CA LYS A 182 -20.30 -4.00 9.42
C LYS A 182 -20.82 -2.56 9.45
N ILE A 183 -21.13 -1.97 8.30
CA ILE A 183 -21.42 -0.54 8.21
C ILE A 183 -22.45 -0.21 7.15
N ILE A 184 -23.31 0.79 7.46
CA ILE A 184 -24.10 1.58 6.52
C ILE A 184 -23.66 3.03 6.67
N GLU A 185 -23.10 3.62 5.61
CA GLU A 185 -22.60 5.00 5.61
C GLU A 185 -23.51 5.91 4.78
N ILE A 186 -23.75 7.12 5.27
CA ILE A 186 -24.45 8.17 4.54
C ILE A 186 -23.65 9.47 4.68
N PRO A 187 -23.13 10.05 3.58
CA PRO A 187 -22.48 11.35 3.61
C PRO A 187 -23.45 12.43 4.11
N LEU A 188 -22.94 13.37 4.89
CA LEU A 188 -23.66 14.57 5.32
C LEU A 188 -23.32 15.78 4.43
N THR A 189 -22.97 15.49 3.16
CA THR A 189 -22.70 16.46 2.10
C THR A 189 -23.58 16.15 0.89
N ASP A 190 -23.86 17.17 0.09
CA ASP A 190 -24.52 17.02 -1.21
C ASP A 190 -23.52 16.55 -2.30
N ASP A 191 -24.00 16.38 -3.54
CA ASP A 191 -23.19 15.93 -4.68
C ASP A 191 -22.08 16.92 -5.06
N ASP A 192 -22.18 18.18 -4.65
CA ASP A 192 -21.17 19.22 -4.84
C ASP A 192 -20.16 19.27 -3.67
N GLY A 193 -20.31 18.38 -2.67
CA GLY A 193 -19.43 18.29 -1.51
C GLY A 193 -19.72 19.34 -0.43
N LYS A 194 -20.86 20.05 -0.49
CA LYS A 194 -21.27 21.04 0.49
C LYS A 194 -22.04 20.36 1.63
N ASP A 195 -21.80 20.79 2.85
CA ASP A 195 -22.52 20.27 4.02
C ASP A 195 -24.06 20.44 3.87
N LEU A 196 -24.78 19.37 4.23
CA LEU A 196 -26.25 19.37 4.29
C LEU A 196 -26.76 20.35 5.35
N SER A 197 -27.97 20.87 5.17
CA SER A 197 -28.64 21.66 6.19
C SER A 197 -28.96 20.81 7.44
N GLU A 198 -29.14 21.46 8.59
CA GLU A 198 -29.53 20.78 9.85
C GLU A 198 -30.78 19.92 9.71
N ALA A 199 -31.75 20.37 8.89
CA ALA A 199 -33.01 19.63 8.64
C ALA A 199 -32.74 18.35 7.82
N GLU A 200 -31.82 18.37 6.88
CA GLU A 200 -31.41 17.22 6.07
C GLU A 200 -30.56 16.25 6.89
N ILE A 201 -29.59 16.74 7.66
CA ILE A 201 -28.82 15.94 8.62
C ILE A 201 -29.74 15.20 9.59
N LYS A 202 -30.78 15.87 10.10
CA LYS A 202 -31.77 15.25 10.97
C LYS A 202 -32.52 14.08 10.26
N LYS A 203 -32.91 14.26 8.99
CA LYS A 203 -33.51 13.18 8.19
C LYS A 203 -32.58 11.99 7.99
N VAL A 204 -31.29 12.25 7.72
CA VAL A 204 -30.28 11.18 7.61
C VAL A 204 -30.19 10.40 8.92
N LYS A 205 -30.11 11.09 10.05
CA LYS A 205 -30.04 10.44 11.38
C LYS A 205 -31.33 9.66 11.71
N GLU A 206 -32.48 10.20 11.41
CA GLU A 206 -33.77 9.50 11.57
C GLU A 206 -33.82 8.23 10.69
N ARG A 207 -33.29 8.30 9.48
CA ARG A 207 -33.18 7.15 8.59
C ARG A 207 -32.25 6.07 9.15
N LEU A 208 -31.06 6.42 9.61
CA LEU A 208 -30.14 5.48 10.26
C LEU A 208 -30.74 4.88 11.53
N GLN A 209 -31.51 5.68 12.30
CA GLN A 209 -32.23 5.21 13.48
C GLN A 209 -33.32 4.17 13.14
N LYS A 210 -34.00 4.31 11.99
CA LYS A 210 -34.95 3.30 11.48
C LYS A 210 -34.24 1.94 11.28
N TYR A 211 -33.05 1.94 10.72
CA TYR A 211 -32.26 0.71 10.49
C TYR A 211 -31.71 0.15 11.80
N LEU A 212 -31.20 0.98 12.69
CA LEU A 212 -30.78 0.56 14.02
C LEU A 212 -31.91 -0.12 14.78
N ASN A 213 -33.14 0.43 14.73
CA ASN A 213 -34.34 -0.16 15.37
C ASN A 213 -34.67 -1.54 14.78
N GLN A 214 -34.47 -1.76 13.47
CA GLN A 214 -34.66 -3.08 12.86
C GLN A 214 -33.69 -4.12 13.44
N TYR A 215 -32.43 -3.75 13.62
CA TYR A 215 -31.42 -4.61 14.23
C TYR A 215 -31.75 -4.92 15.70
N THR A 216 -32.05 -3.90 16.50
CA THR A 216 -32.33 -4.05 17.93
C THR A 216 -33.65 -4.82 18.22
N THR A 217 -34.53 -4.93 17.24
CA THR A 217 -35.74 -5.76 17.31
C THR A 217 -35.52 -7.20 16.83
N GLY A 218 -34.27 -7.61 16.61
CA GLY A 218 -33.88 -8.99 16.33
C GLY A 218 -33.67 -9.33 14.84
N LYS A 219 -33.65 -8.34 13.95
CA LYS A 219 -33.26 -8.55 12.55
C LYS A 219 -31.76 -8.67 12.44
N ASP A 220 -31.31 -9.64 11.65
CA ASP A 220 -29.89 -9.77 11.33
C ASP A 220 -29.34 -8.51 10.64
N PHE A 221 -28.10 -8.10 10.96
CA PHE A 221 -27.52 -6.86 10.43
C PHE A 221 -27.29 -6.92 8.92
N ASP A 222 -27.00 -8.09 8.35
CA ASP A 222 -26.90 -8.25 6.89
C ASP A 222 -28.22 -7.99 6.20
N LYS A 223 -29.33 -8.45 6.78
CA LYS A 223 -30.67 -8.13 6.28
C LYS A 223 -31.04 -6.65 6.46
N VAL A 224 -30.46 -5.97 7.43
CA VAL A 224 -30.58 -4.51 7.56
C VAL A 224 -29.84 -3.81 6.42
N ILE A 225 -28.62 -4.25 6.09
CA ILE A 225 -27.85 -3.75 4.94
C ILE A 225 -28.60 -4.01 3.62
N GLU A 226 -29.13 -5.22 3.42
CA GLU A 226 -29.96 -5.54 2.24
C GLU A 226 -31.17 -4.60 2.12
N THR A 227 -31.84 -4.31 3.24
CA THR A 227 -33.01 -3.39 3.27
C THR A 227 -32.57 -1.96 2.91
N TYR A 228 -31.42 -1.51 3.44
CA TYR A 228 -30.86 -0.21 3.10
C TYR A 228 -30.58 -0.10 1.60
N ASN A 229 -29.91 -1.09 1.04
CA ASN A 229 -29.55 -1.12 -0.39
C ASN A 229 -30.81 -1.14 -1.29
N ALA A 230 -31.87 -1.84 -0.88
CA ALA A 230 -33.15 -1.86 -1.60
C ALA A 230 -33.87 -0.49 -1.54
N ASP A 231 -33.85 0.17 -0.36
CA ASP A 231 -34.47 1.51 -0.17
C ASP A 231 -33.68 2.57 -1.02
N GLU A 232 -32.34 2.46 -1.13
CA GLU A 232 -31.52 3.34 -1.99
C GLU A 232 -31.87 3.17 -3.48
N LYS A 233 -31.95 1.93 -3.93
CA LYS A 233 -32.30 1.62 -5.32
C LYS A 233 -33.70 2.15 -5.68
N ALA A 234 -34.70 1.96 -4.83
CA ALA A 234 -36.06 2.47 -5.04
C ALA A 234 -36.07 4.01 -5.10
N SER A 235 -35.25 4.68 -4.28
CA SER A 235 -35.16 6.15 -4.26
C SER A 235 -34.55 6.70 -5.54
N SER A 236 -33.54 6.02 -6.10
CA SER A 236 -32.87 6.42 -7.35
C SER A 236 -33.79 6.24 -8.57
N GLU A 237 -34.62 5.20 -8.60
CA GLU A 237 -35.55 4.95 -9.69
C GLU A 237 -36.72 5.96 -9.69
N THR A 238 -37.15 6.45 -8.53
CA THR A 238 -38.24 7.43 -8.41
C THR A 238 -37.83 8.84 -8.83
N SER A 239 -36.56 9.20 -8.66
CA SER A 239 -36.04 10.51 -9.09
C SER A 239 -35.87 10.64 -10.61
N THR A 240 -35.83 9.54 -11.35
CA THR A 240 -35.68 9.54 -12.83
C THR A 240 -37.01 9.74 -13.56
N SER A 241 -38.16 9.64 -12.88
CA SER A 241 -39.48 9.68 -13.52
C SER A 241 -40.18 11.06 -13.52
N SER A 242 -39.56 12.12 -12.99
CA SER A 242 -40.23 13.45 -12.87
C SER A 242 -39.55 14.61 -13.58
N SER A 243 -38.61 14.38 -14.49
CA SER A 243 -38.04 15.46 -15.33
C SER A 243 -37.91 15.02 -16.77
N GLY A 244 -38.88 15.41 -17.59
CA GLY A 244 -38.78 15.33 -19.04
C GLY A 244 -37.81 16.38 -19.55
N SER A 245 -36.53 16.04 -19.66
CA SER A 245 -35.56 16.72 -20.53
C SER A 245 -34.45 15.75 -20.88
N THR A 246 -34.29 15.55 -22.18
CA THR A 246 -33.35 14.64 -22.81
C THR A 246 -31.91 15.07 -22.52
N THR A 247 -31.31 14.45 -21.55
CA THR A 247 -29.83 14.48 -21.40
C THR A 247 -29.38 13.04 -21.19
N THR A 248 -28.59 12.53 -22.11
CA THR A 248 -28.03 11.19 -22.12
C THR A 248 -27.06 11.08 -20.92
N THR A 249 -27.57 10.59 -19.80
CA THR A 249 -26.71 10.27 -18.64
C THR A 249 -26.33 8.81 -18.74
N THR A 250 -25.07 8.56 -19.00
CA THR A 250 -24.45 7.25 -18.94
C THR A 250 -24.54 6.75 -17.50
N THR A 251 -25.47 5.84 -17.24
CA THR A 251 -25.59 5.17 -15.94
C THR A 251 -24.40 4.21 -15.77
N THR A 252 -23.38 4.65 -15.07
CA THR A 252 -22.32 3.76 -14.60
C THR A 252 -22.89 2.97 -13.44
N THR A 253 -23.29 1.73 -13.71
CA THR A 253 -23.57 0.74 -12.68
C THR A 253 -22.27 0.48 -11.94
N THR A 254 -22.09 1.11 -10.79
CA THR A 254 -20.97 0.83 -9.90
C THR A 254 -21.24 -0.50 -9.21
N THR A 255 -20.86 -1.59 -9.89
CA THR A 255 -20.56 -2.84 -9.19
C THR A 255 -19.40 -2.49 -8.26
N THR A 256 -19.67 -2.45 -6.96
CA THR A 256 -18.66 -2.18 -5.94
C THR A 256 -17.74 -3.39 -5.88
N THR A 257 -16.83 -3.50 -6.83
CA THR A 257 -15.60 -4.26 -6.65
C THR A 257 -14.81 -3.47 -5.63
N THR A 258 -14.73 -3.96 -4.41
CA THR A 258 -13.96 -3.36 -3.34
C THR A 258 -12.48 -3.53 -3.66
N THR A 259 -11.96 -2.66 -4.52
CA THR A 259 -10.53 -2.43 -4.59
C THR A 259 -10.17 -1.71 -3.30
N THR A 260 -9.46 -2.38 -2.43
CA THR A 260 -8.83 -1.77 -1.26
C THR A 260 -7.81 -0.75 -1.75
N THR A 261 -8.29 0.46 -2.02
CA THR A 261 -7.41 1.61 -2.27
C THR A 261 -6.90 2.05 -0.90
N THR A 262 -5.73 1.55 -0.53
CA THR A 262 -4.96 2.14 0.55
C THR A 262 -4.57 3.54 0.09
N THR A 263 -5.37 4.53 0.46
CA THR A 263 -4.99 5.94 0.31
C THR A 263 -3.90 6.21 1.32
N THR A 264 -2.68 5.97 0.90
CA THR A 264 -1.50 6.41 1.65
C THR A 264 -1.39 7.90 1.46
N THR A 265 -1.81 8.67 2.45
CA THR A 265 -1.38 10.06 2.60
C THR A 265 0.14 10.04 2.50
N ALA A 266 0.68 10.78 1.55
CA ALA A 266 2.12 10.87 1.32
C ALA A 266 2.80 11.51 2.53
N THR A 267 3.09 10.70 3.52
CA THR A 267 4.23 10.91 4.38
C THR A 267 5.37 10.22 3.64
N THR A 268 6.38 10.97 3.28
CA THR A 268 7.59 10.51 2.59
C THR A 268 8.17 9.28 3.27
N GLY A 269 7.72 8.12 2.86
CA GLY A 269 8.15 6.81 3.30
C GLY A 269 7.95 5.86 2.15
N THR A 270 8.98 5.71 1.34
CA THR A 270 9.09 4.79 0.23
C THR A 270 8.91 3.36 0.72
N GLY A 271 7.73 2.81 0.59
CA GLY A 271 7.45 1.45 1.00
C GLY A 271 6.10 0.99 0.45
N ASN A 272 5.92 1.07 -0.88
CA ASN A 272 4.76 0.48 -1.53
C ASN A 272 5.17 -0.87 -2.11
N SER A 273 5.06 -1.94 -1.31
CA SER A 273 5.05 -3.27 -1.89
C SER A 273 3.68 -3.46 -2.55
N SER A 274 3.56 -3.08 -3.81
CA SER A 274 2.50 -3.58 -4.66
C SER A 274 2.75 -5.08 -4.83
N SER A 275 2.06 -5.90 -4.04
CA SER A 275 1.84 -7.29 -4.38
C SER A 275 1.01 -7.28 -5.68
N ALA A 276 1.68 -7.47 -6.81
CA ALA A 276 1.02 -7.92 -8.01
C ALA A 276 0.54 -9.35 -7.70
N SER A 277 -0.73 -9.49 -7.35
CA SER A 277 -1.40 -10.77 -7.28
C SER A 277 -1.28 -11.42 -8.65
N SER A 278 -0.61 -12.57 -8.70
CA SER A 278 -0.74 -13.51 -9.80
C SER A 278 -2.13 -14.11 -9.72
N ASP A 279 -3.04 -13.64 -10.57
CA ASP A 279 -4.35 -14.24 -10.83
C ASP A 279 -4.15 -15.62 -11.44
N ALA A 280 -4.16 -16.66 -10.66
CA ALA A 280 -4.31 -18.04 -11.16
C ALA A 280 -4.37 -19.14 -10.07
N GLU A 281 -4.97 -18.92 -8.88
CA GLU A 281 -5.33 -20.05 -7.99
C GLU A 281 -6.36 -19.70 -6.89
N ASP A 282 -6.95 -18.49 -6.87
CA ASP A 282 -7.79 -18.03 -5.76
C ASP A 282 -9.32 -18.10 -6.02
N GLU A 283 -9.81 -18.78 -7.07
CA GLU A 283 -11.26 -18.81 -7.33
C GLU A 283 -12.06 -19.70 -6.37
N GLU A 284 -11.45 -20.57 -5.58
CA GLU A 284 -12.17 -21.42 -4.62
C GLU A 284 -12.28 -20.86 -3.19
N GLU A 285 -11.54 -19.81 -2.83
CA GLU A 285 -11.56 -19.23 -1.47
C GLU A 285 -12.58 -18.11 -1.26
N GLU A 286 -13.23 -17.57 -2.29
CA GLU A 286 -14.17 -16.46 -2.16
C GLU A 286 -15.57 -16.86 -1.63
N GLU A 287 -15.97 -18.11 -1.73
CA GLU A 287 -17.33 -18.54 -1.37
C GLU A 287 -17.66 -18.49 0.14
N ASN A 288 -16.66 -18.29 1.01
CA ASN A 288 -16.86 -18.39 2.47
C ASN A 288 -16.57 -17.08 3.25
N LYS A 289 -16.47 -15.95 2.57
CA LYS A 289 -16.28 -14.65 3.24
C LYS A 289 -17.62 -13.95 3.47
N ASP A 290 -17.83 -13.43 4.68
CA ASP A 290 -18.96 -12.53 4.96
C ASP A 290 -18.75 -11.22 4.17
N PRO A 291 -19.57 -10.94 3.12
CA PRO A 291 -19.33 -9.83 2.19
C PRO A 291 -19.49 -8.46 2.86
N ASN A 292 -20.17 -8.41 3.99
CA ASN A 292 -20.46 -7.17 4.72
C ASN A 292 -19.46 -6.93 5.86
N ARG A 293 -18.67 -7.93 6.23
CA ARG A 293 -17.67 -7.81 7.28
C ARG A 293 -16.42 -7.11 6.74
N LYS A 294 -15.94 -6.13 7.49
CA LYS A 294 -14.67 -5.45 7.24
C LYS A 294 -13.76 -5.64 8.44
N ASP A 295 -12.51 -5.97 8.16
CA ASP A 295 -11.44 -6.13 9.15
C ASP A 295 -10.33 -5.12 8.84
N ILE A 296 -9.91 -4.33 9.83
CA ILE A 296 -8.89 -3.28 9.66
C ILE A 296 -7.89 -3.28 10.82
N ASP A 297 -6.66 -2.87 10.54
CA ASP A 297 -5.75 -2.35 11.54
C ASP A 297 -5.96 -0.84 11.65
N ALA A 298 -6.46 -0.38 12.79
CA ALA A 298 -6.83 1.03 13.01
C ALA A 298 -5.63 1.98 12.86
N LYS A 299 -4.41 1.53 13.15
CA LYS A 299 -3.20 2.34 13.03
C LYS A 299 -2.78 2.52 11.56
N LEU A 300 -3.02 1.49 10.74
CA LEU A 300 -2.64 1.50 9.31
C LEU A 300 -3.77 1.98 8.38
N TYR A 301 -5.00 2.07 8.90
CA TYR A 301 -6.18 2.38 8.08
C TYR A 301 -6.19 3.80 7.48
N GLY A 302 -5.49 4.74 8.12
CA GLY A 302 -5.33 6.12 7.61
C GLY A 302 -6.52 7.05 7.82
N ASP A 303 -7.61 6.60 8.46
CA ASP A 303 -8.76 7.43 8.85
C ASP A 303 -8.95 7.36 10.38
N GLU A 304 -8.23 8.25 11.07
CA GLU A 304 -8.26 8.29 12.54
C GLU A 304 -9.63 8.68 13.09
N ASP A 305 -10.35 9.59 12.43
CA ASP A 305 -11.68 10.02 12.89
C ASP A 305 -12.64 8.84 12.90
N PHE A 306 -12.65 8.05 11.83
CA PHE A 306 -13.46 6.83 11.76
C PHE A 306 -13.05 5.79 12.80
N THR A 307 -11.76 5.46 12.87
CA THR A 307 -11.28 4.40 13.79
C THR A 307 -11.49 4.77 15.25
N ASN A 308 -11.31 6.05 15.61
CA ASN A 308 -11.60 6.57 16.94
C ASN A 308 -13.11 6.51 17.26
N ALA A 309 -13.97 6.90 16.31
CA ALA A 309 -15.42 6.78 16.49
C ALA A 309 -15.84 5.30 16.65
N LEU A 310 -15.30 4.39 15.82
CA LEU A 310 -15.59 2.96 15.89
C LEU A 310 -15.14 2.34 17.23
N LYS A 311 -13.99 2.74 17.78
CA LYS A 311 -13.49 2.29 19.10
C LYS A 311 -14.44 2.64 20.24
N THR A 312 -15.32 3.65 20.10
CA THR A 312 -16.35 3.99 21.11
C THR A 312 -17.52 3.01 21.15
N VAL A 313 -17.66 2.17 20.12
CA VAL A 313 -18.72 1.17 20.03
C VAL A 313 -18.23 -0.12 20.68
N LYS A 314 -19.04 -0.75 21.54
CA LYS A 314 -18.65 -2.03 22.16
C LYS A 314 -18.76 -3.17 21.15
N ILE A 315 -18.00 -4.23 21.37
CA ILE A 315 -18.13 -5.47 20.60
C ILE A 315 -19.56 -5.98 20.71
N ASP A 316 -20.14 -6.43 19.57
CA ASP A 316 -21.52 -6.89 19.39
C ASP A 316 -22.57 -5.81 19.62
N GLU A 317 -22.18 -4.52 19.66
CA GLU A 317 -23.08 -3.38 19.74
C GLU A 317 -23.23 -2.70 18.36
N ALA A 318 -24.46 -2.36 17.99
CA ALA A 318 -24.73 -1.47 16.85
C ALA A 318 -25.00 -0.05 17.35
N LYS A 319 -24.37 0.93 16.69
CA LYS A 319 -24.49 2.35 17.07
C LYS A 319 -24.36 3.27 15.88
N ILE A 320 -25.04 4.40 15.93
CA ILE A 320 -24.84 5.50 14.97
C ILE A 320 -23.63 6.32 15.46
N ILE A 321 -22.66 6.48 14.59
CA ILE A 321 -21.47 7.32 14.79
C ILE A 321 -21.42 8.42 13.74
N GLU A 322 -20.73 9.51 14.05
CA GLU A 322 -20.43 10.60 13.12
C GLU A 322 -18.92 10.80 13.11
N TYR A 323 -18.34 11.03 11.94
CA TYR A 323 -16.92 11.23 11.76
C TYR A 323 -16.65 11.99 10.46
N LYS A 324 -15.40 12.44 10.28
CA LYS A 324 -14.95 13.06 9.03
C LYS A 324 -14.22 12.05 8.17
N LYS A 325 -14.89 11.49 7.17
CA LYS A 325 -14.31 10.53 6.24
C LYS A 325 -13.16 11.18 5.45
N GLY A 326 -11.97 10.58 5.53
CA GLY A 326 -10.76 11.14 4.92
C GLY A 326 -10.40 12.54 5.43
N GLY A 327 -10.77 12.87 6.67
CA GLY A 327 -10.49 14.16 7.31
C GLY A 327 -11.31 15.35 6.78
N SER A 328 -12.17 15.16 5.78
CA SER A 328 -12.86 16.27 5.11
C SER A 328 -14.39 16.12 5.02
N THR A 329 -14.91 14.94 4.74
CA THR A 329 -16.32 14.71 4.47
C THR A 329 -17.06 14.31 5.74
N ASN A 330 -17.95 15.19 6.24
CA ASN A 330 -18.85 14.85 7.33
C ASN A 330 -19.73 13.65 6.95
N THR A 331 -19.73 12.60 7.77
CA THR A 331 -20.39 11.32 7.49
C THR A 331 -21.11 10.82 8.74
N ALA A 332 -22.33 10.33 8.59
CA ALA A 332 -23.01 9.56 9.62
C ALA A 332 -23.07 8.09 9.21
N ALA A 333 -22.81 7.19 10.14
CA ALA A 333 -22.82 5.76 9.86
C ALA A 333 -23.53 4.97 10.97
N LEU A 334 -24.29 3.95 10.57
CA LEU A 334 -24.72 2.89 11.48
C LEU A 334 -23.68 1.77 11.38
N VAL A 335 -22.99 1.50 12.48
CA VAL A 335 -21.98 0.46 12.57
C VAL A 335 -22.40 -0.62 13.56
N LEU A 336 -22.10 -1.89 13.23
CA LEU A 336 -22.07 -3.01 14.16
C LEU A 336 -20.62 -3.38 14.37
N ARG A 337 -20.10 -3.21 15.59
CA ARG A 337 -18.75 -3.66 15.92
C ARG A 337 -18.74 -5.15 16.21
N LEU A 338 -17.82 -5.87 15.58
CA LEU A 338 -17.65 -7.31 15.71
C LEU A 338 -16.39 -7.65 16.52
N ASP A 339 -16.37 -8.85 17.09
CA ASP A 339 -15.15 -9.43 17.63
C ASP A 339 -14.24 -9.86 16.46
N PRO A 340 -12.97 -9.37 16.37
CA PRO A 340 -12.08 -9.72 15.27
C PRO A 340 -11.79 -11.23 15.17
N GLU A 341 -11.87 -11.97 16.28
CA GLU A 341 -11.55 -13.40 16.31
C GLU A 341 -12.77 -14.30 16.17
N LYS A 342 -14.00 -13.77 16.23
CA LYS A 342 -15.23 -14.56 16.19
C LYS A 342 -16.08 -14.32 14.94
N GLY A 343 -16.92 -15.29 14.64
CA GLY A 343 -17.94 -15.17 13.58
C GLY A 343 -17.34 -15.09 12.17
N ARG A 344 -16.12 -15.58 11.94
CA ARG A 344 -15.53 -15.70 10.62
C ARG A 344 -16.04 -16.95 9.93
N LEU A 345 -16.48 -16.79 8.69
CA LEU A 345 -17.03 -17.90 7.90
C LEU A 345 -15.93 -18.77 7.29
N ASP A 346 -14.71 -18.22 7.11
CA ASP A 346 -13.55 -18.90 6.55
C ASP A 346 -12.88 -19.90 7.50
N GLY A 347 -13.28 -19.92 8.78
CA GLY A 347 -12.73 -20.82 9.80
C GLY A 347 -11.27 -20.57 10.16
N LYS A 348 -10.66 -19.51 9.65
CA LYS A 348 -9.25 -19.16 9.85
C LYS A 348 -9.03 -18.42 11.18
N ASP A 349 -7.83 -18.59 11.74
CA ASP A 349 -7.37 -17.86 12.92
C ASP A 349 -6.81 -16.49 12.49
N TYR A 350 -7.66 -15.47 12.53
CA TYR A 350 -7.31 -14.14 12.05
C TYR A 350 -6.11 -13.54 12.77
N PHE A 351 -5.94 -13.81 14.03
CA PHE A 351 -4.76 -13.37 14.78
C PHE A 351 -3.47 -13.95 14.20
N LYS A 352 -3.47 -15.27 13.91
CA LYS A 352 -2.29 -15.92 13.33
C LYS A 352 -2.00 -15.46 11.93
N GLU A 353 -3.02 -15.30 11.09
CA GLU A 353 -2.86 -14.81 9.72
C GLU A 353 -2.40 -13.36 9.67
N SER A 354 -2.82 -12.55 10.62
CA SER A 354 -2.43 -11.14 10.73
C SER A 354 -1.07 -10.92 11.36
N ARG A 355 -0.35 -11.96 11.82
CA ARG A 355 0.89 -11.83 12.58
C ARG A 355 1.93 -10.93 11.92
N GLU A 356 2.22 -11.13 10.64
CA GLU A 356 3.18 -10.30 9.90
C GLU A 356 2.72 -8.82 9.90
N ASN A 357 1.43 -8.56 9.66
CA ASN A 357 0.85 -7.22 9.65
C ASN A 357 0.86 -6.57 11.04
N ILE A 358 0.62 -7.35 12.09
CA ILE A 358 0.68 -6.87 13.49
C ILE A 358 2.09 -6.37 13.81
N ILE A 359 3.10 -7.18 13.51
CA ILE A 359 4.51 -6.82 13.75
C ILE A 359 4.86 -5.56 12.93
N TYR A 360 4.41 -5.52 11.67
CA TYR A 360 4.61 -4.37 10.79
C TYR A 360 3.98 -3.10 11.38
N GLY A 361 2.70 -3.11 11.70
CA GLY A 361 2.01 -1.96 12.27
C GLY A 361 2.60 -1.50 13.61
N ALA A 362 3.13 -2.42 14.42
CA ALA A 362 3.73 -2.11 15.70
C ALA A 362 5.14 -1.51 15.59
N LYS A 363 5.94 -1.95 14.60
CA LYS A 363 7.39 -1.72 14.58
C LYS A 363 7.88 -0.90 13.38
N TRP A 364 7.02 -0.66 12.38
CA TRP A 364 7.43 0.02 11.15
C TRP A 364 8.03 1.40 11.38
N GLU A 365 7.44 2.22 12.23
CA GLU A 365 7.93 3.58 12.49
C GLU A 365 9.33 3.60 13.12
N GLU A 366 9.58 2.69 14.08
CA GLU A 366 10.89 2.51 14.71
C GLU A 366 11.93 2.08 13.66
N PHE A 367 11.58 1.08 12.85
CA PHE A 367 12.42 0.54 11.80
C PHE A 367 12.75 1.59 10.72
N ASP A 368 11.75 2.25 10.20
CA ASP A 368 11.90 3.25 9.14
C ASP A 368 12.78 4.41 9.59
N LYS A 369 12.60 4.88 10.82
CA LYS A 369 13.43 5.92 11.42
C LYS A 369 14.90 5.47 11.50
N GLU A 370 15.18 4.27 12.02
CA GLU A 370 16.55 3.75 12.12
C GLU A 370 17.22 3.62 10.75
N ILE A 371 16.48 3.15 9.74
CA ILE A 371 17.03 3.02 8.39
C ILE A 371 17.28 4.39 7.77
N LYS A 372 16.38 5.36 7.93
CA LYS A 372 16.57 6.73 7.44
C LYS A 372 17.79 7.40 8.08
N GLU A 373 17.92 7.30 9.40
CA GLU A 373 19.06 7.85 10.13
C GLU A 373 20.37 7.23 9.66
N TYR A 374 20.44 5.92 9.49
CA TYR A 374 21.61 5.24 8.99
C TYR A 374 21.91 5.59 7.52
N ALA A 375 20.91 5.62 6.66
CA ALA A 375 21.04 5.99 5.24
C ALA A 375 21.63 7.40 5.07
N ALA A 376 21.24 8.35 5.94
CA ALA A 376 21.77 9.71 5.92
C ALA A 376 23.28 9.80 6.22
N THR A 377 23.86 8.80 6.89
CA THR A 377 25.29 8.74 7.21
C THR A 377 26.16 8.16 6.06
N LEU A 378 25.53 7.51 5.07
CA LEU A 378 26.29 6.83 4.01
C LEU A 378 26.95 7.84 3.07
N PRO A 379 28.25 7.67 2.76
CA PRO A 379 28.94 8.49 1.77
C PRO A 379 28.34 8.24 0.39
N LYS A 380 28.14 9.31 -0.38
CA LYS A 380 27.55 9.23 -1.71
C LYS A 380 28.24 10.15 -2.69
N GLU A 381 28.41 9.69 -3.92
CA GLU A 381 28.89 10.46 -5.06
C GLU A 381 27.89 10.33 -6.19
N ILE A 382 27.44 11.47 -6.74
CA ILE A 382 26.41 11.53 -7.78
C ILE A 382 27.08 12.02 -9.07
N ASN A 383 26.89 11.28 -10.16
CA ASN A 383 27.30 11.70 -11.48
C ASN A 383 26.21 12.56 -12.13
N ASP A 384 26.27 13.87 -11.92
CA ASP A 384 25.28 14.83 -12.44
C ASP A 384 25.06 14.71 -13.96
N ARG A 385 26.12 14.37 -14.72
CA ARG A 385 25.99 14.18 -16.16
C ARG A 385 25.13 12.97 -16.48
N ALA A 386 25.33 11.84 -15.79
CA ALA A 386 24.52 10.65 -15.98
C ALA A 386 23.05 10.93 -15.58
N ILE A 387 22.82 11.56 -14.42
CA ILE A 387 21.47 11.89 -13.92
C ILE A 387 20.72 12.83 -14.86
N LYS A 388 21.41 13.83 -15.43
CA LYS A 388 20.81 14.75 -16.42
C LYS A 388 20.37 14.04 -17.70
N MET A 389 21.06 12.98 -18.09
CA MET A 389 20.70 12.17 -19.28
C MET A 389 19.52 11.22 -19.01
N CYS A 390 19.25 10.90 -17.75
CA CYS A 390 18.13 10.06 -17.33
C CYS A 390 16.89 10.93 -17.13
N ASP A 391 16.12 11.19 -18.21
CA ASP A 391 14.90 11.96 -18.12
C ASP A 391 13.69 11.02 -17.97
N PRO A 392 12.91 11.12 -16.86
CA PRO A 392 11.74 10.27 -16.66
C PRO A 392 10.64 10.46 -17.72
N LYS A 393 10.62 11.60 -18.42
CA LYS A 393 9.74 11.83 -19.59
C LYS A 393 9.99 10.87 -20.75
N ASN A 394 11.17 10.25 -20.81
CA ASN A 394 11.45 9.27 -21.85
C ASN A 394 10.63 7.98 -21.69
N PHE A 395 10.04 7.73 -20.52
CA PHE A 395 9.18 6.56 -20.27
C PHE A 395 7.78 6.71 -20.90
N GLU A 396 7.36 7.93 -21.31
CA GLU A 396 6.10 8.16 -22.03
C GLU A 396 6.20 7.89 -23.52
N LYS A 397 7.40 7.79 -24.08
CA LYS A 397 7.59 7.57 -25.51
C LYS A 397 7.23 6.12 -25.85
N GLU A 398 6.17 5.92 -26.62
CA GLU A 398 5.77 4.66 -27.22
C GLU A 398 6.83 4.07 -28.19
#